data_6b2f272f047ea42b40ab3a4a9c6e1a12
#
_entry.id   6b2f272f047ea42b40ab3a4a9c6e1a12
#
_cell.length_a   1.000
_cell.length_b   1.000
_cell.length_c   1.000
_cell.angle_alpha   90.00
_cell.angle_beta   90.00
_cell.angle_gamma   90.00
#
_symmetry.space_group_name_H-M   'P 1'
#
loop_
_entity.id
_entity.type
_entity.pdbx_description
1 polymer ?
#
loop_
_entity_poly.entity_id
_entity_poly.type
_entity_poly.pdbx_seq_one_letter_code
_entity_poly.pdbx_strand_id
1 'polypeptide(L)'
;MIKIDGENVVEDIPKNKYRKKFHKPTKAIDSEVYNAYIESATRSEDPIISTHSDCFNGALGHGGGYRQVYYKTATMLYNLQYVLGDELFLDAMKYYFETWKIAHPYNEDFRNAIIQYTKVDLNWFFDQWLDSDKRIDYSVKVKKIKDDNRIIFKRKARMQMPIDFRIIANDSKSYDYHIPNNWFIKKTDAKILPKWHGWDKLNPKYEVNIDIPSGIKEVIIDPTTRLGDTYMPDNSSKFKKTYEYDHNLYQTPDWRNYEIKYRPNIWWNSYDGLKLGFSLKGGYLNHHHLFNLKLWLNTAVLQDKNISNPENYDLYSYR
;
A
#
# COMPACT_ATOMS: atom_id res chain seq x y z
N MET A 1 12.79 -18.59 -17.88
CA MET A 1 12.76 -17.16 -17.49
C MET A 1 11.29 -16.82 -17.32
N ILE A 2 10.79 -16.83 -16.08
CA ILE A 2 9.43 -16.42 -15.77
C ILE A 2 9.42 -14.92 -16.03
N LYS A 3 8.80 -14.48 -17.12
CA LYS A 3 8.34 -13.10 -17.20
C LYS A 3 7.34 -12.95 -16.06
N ILE A 4 7.76 -12.32 -14.98
CA ILE A 4 6.84 -11.80 -13.98
C ILE A 4 6.25 -10.53 -14.62
N ASP A 5 5.41 -10.72 -15.63
CA ASP A 5 4.44 -9.71 -15.99
C ASP A 5 3.53 -9.64 -14.78
N GLY A 6 3.67 -8.58 -13.96
CA GLY A 6 2.85 -8.37 -12.77
C GLY A 6 1.35 -8.34 -13.04
N GLU A 7 0.94 -8.63 -14.25
CA GLU A 7 -0.43 -8.71 -14.77
C GLU A 7 -1.01 -10.13 -14.77
N ASN A 8 -0.20 -11.18 -14.55
CA ASN A 8 -0.73 -12.54 -14.46
C ASN A 8 -1.65 -12.66 -13.24
N VAL A 9 -2.89 -13.01 -13.51
CA VAL A 9 -3.92 -13.28 -12.50
C VAL A 9 -3.70 -14.69 -11.93
N VAL A 10 -3.53 -14.81 -10.61
CA VAL A 10 -3.12 -16.04 -9.91
C VAL A 10 -4.29 -16.72 -9.20
N GLU A 11 -5.52 -16.37 -9.45
CA GLU A 11 -6.61 -16.96 -8.68
C GLU A 11 -7.43 -17.99 -9.45
N ASP A 12 -7.64 -19.15 -8.80
CA ASP A 12 -8.66 -20.09 -9.20
C ASP A 12 -10.05 -19.45 -9.18
N ILE A 13 -10.71 -19.40 -10.33
CA ILE A 13 -12.07 -18.90 -10.44
C ILE A 13 -12.98 -19.75 -9.54
N PRO A 14 -13.67 -19.18 -8.56
CA PRO A 14 -14.51 -19.93 -7.64
C PRO A 14 -15.58 -20.74 -8.38
N LYS A 15 -15.70 -22.05 -8.03
CA LYS A 15 -16.73 -22.93 -8.62
C LYS A 15 -18.16 -22.50 -8.25
N ASN A 16 -18.32 -21.90 -7.08
CA ASN A 16 -19.63 -21.43 -6.60
C ASN A 16 -20.09 -20.20 -7.40
N LYS A 17 -21.31 -20.27 -8.00
CA LYS A 17 -21.88 -19.22 -8.85
C LYS A 17 -21.98 -17.86 -8.15
N TYR A 18 -22.35 -17.83 -6.87
CA TYR A 18 -22.44 -16.59 -6.08
C TYR A 18 -21.03 -16.00 -5.86
N ARG A 19 -20.06 -16.79 -5.42
CA ARG A 19 -18.68 -16.33 -5.25
C ARG A 19 -18.08 -15.84 -6.57
N LYS A 20 -18.32 -16.58 -7.67
CA LYS A 20 -17.84 -16.20 -9.02
C LYS A 20 -18.36 -14.81 -9.44
N LYS A 21 -19.63 -14.47 -9.09
CA LYS A 21 -20.21 -13.16 -9.44
C LYS A 21 -19.48 -11.98 -8.80
N PHE A 22 -18.94 -12.19 -7.59
CA PHE A 22 -18.28 -11.12 -6.81
C PHE A 22 -16.76 -11.29 -6.75
N HIS A 23 -16.23 -12.28 -7.47
CA HIS A 23 -14.80 -12.56 -7.49
C HIS A 23 -14.06 -11.41 -8.19
N LYS A 24 -13.04 -10.89 -7.53
CA LYS A 24 -12.10 -9.94 -8.10
C LYS A 24 -10.78 -10.64 -8.35
N PRO A 25 -10.32 -10.70 -9.61
CA PRO A 25 -9.02 -11.27 -9.90
C PRO A 25 -7.92 -10.42 -9.26
N THR A 26 -7.00 -11.05 -8.56
CA THR A 26 -5.83 -10.41 -7.95
C THR A 26 -4.60 -10.70 -8.81
N LYS A 27 -3.77 -9.68 -9.04
CA LYS A 27 -2.52 -9.85 -9.77
C LYS A 27 -1.52 -10.64 -8.92
N ALA A 28 -0.67 -11.46 -9.55
CA ALA A 28 0.37 -12.23 -8.87
C ALA A 28 1.27 -11.36 -8.00
N ILE A 29 1.71 -10.23 -8.52
CA ILE A 29 2.54 -9.28 -7.79
C ILE A 29 1.84 -8.73 -6.54
N ASP A 30 0.53 -8.59 -6.57
CA ASP A 30 -0.24 -8.11 -5.41
C ASP A 30 -0.40 -9.20 -4.36
N SER A 31 -0.76 -10.43 -4.76
CA SER A 31 -1.00 -11.52 -3.83
C SER A 31 0.29 -12.10 -3.26
N GLU A 32 1.32 -12.26 -4.07
CA GLU A 32 2.54 -12.98 -3.71
C GLU A 32 3.69 -12.08 -3.23
N VAL A 33 3.58 -10.77 -3.42
CA VAL A 33 4.61 -9.81 -3.01
C VAL A 33 4.06 -8.80 -2.02
N TYR A 34 3.22 -7.87 -2.49
CA TYR A 34 2.85 -6.70 -1.71
C TYR A 34 1.84 -6.96 -0.59
N ASN A 35 0.72 -7.63 -0.85
CA ASN A 35 -0.34 -7.79 0.14
C ASN A 35 0.16 -8.45 1.43
N ALA A 36 0.90 -9.54 1.32
CA ALA A 36 1.38 -10.26 2.50
C ALA A 36 2.38 -9.46 3.32
N TYR A 37 3.29 -8.72 2.67
CA TYR A 37 4.24 -7.84 3.36
C TYR A 37 3.51 -6.65 4.00
N ILE A 38 2.71 -5.91 3.24
CA ILE A 38 2.06 -4.69 3.71
C ILE A 38 1.06 -5.00 4.82
N GLU A 39 0.32 -6.11 4.73
CA GLU A 39 -0.56 -6.55 5.79
C GLU A 39 0.20 -6.80 7.10
N SER A 40 1.31 -7.52 7.07
CA SER A 40 2.12 -7.75 8.27
C SER A 40 2.80 -6.48 8.77
N ALA A 41 3.29 -5.63 7.88
CA ALA A 41 3.92 -4.36 8.23
C ALA A 41 2.95 -3.38 8.90
N THR A 42 1.71 -3.28 8.41
CA THR A 42 0.68 -2.42 9.04
C THR A 42 0.25 -2.93 10.42
N ARG A 43 0.39 -4.22 10.70
CA ARG A 43 0.14 -4.82 12.03
C ARG A 43 1.36 -4.78 12.95
N SER A 44 2.52 -4.33 12.47
CA SER A 44 3.80 -4.42 13.18
C SER A 44 4.22 -5.85 13.51
N GLU A 45 3.89 -6.77 12.62
CA GLU A 45 4.18 -8.20 12.74
C GLU A 45 5.27 -8.67 11.77
N ASP A 46 5.85 -7.75 10.97
CA ASP A 46 6.90 -8.05 10.02
C ASP A 46 8.27 -8.12 10.70
N PRO A 47 8.93 -9.29 10.74
CA PRO A 47 10.25 -9.42 11.36
C PRO A 47 11.34 -8.76 10.50
N ILE A 48 12.50 -8.53 11.12
CA ILE A 48 13.72 -8.11 10.42
C ILE A 48 14.16 -9.23 9.48
N ILE A 49 14.55 -8.92 8.24
CA ILE A 49 14.89 -9.95 7.23
C ILE A 49 16.06 -10.84 7.69
N SER A 50 17.07 -10.28 8.34
CA SER A 50 18.22 -11.00 8.86
C SER A 50 17.93 -11.83 10.13
N THR A 51 16.69 -11.88 10.61
CA THR A 51 16.32 -12.67 11.80
C THR A 51 16.59 -14.17 11.57
N HIS A 52 17.35 -14.79 12.47
CA HIS A 52 17.69 -16.21 12.37
C HIS A 52 16.45 -17.10 12.52
N SER A 53 16.44 -18.23 11.81
CA SER A 53 15.31 -19.18 11.80
C SER A 53 14.92 -19.70 13.18
N ASP A 54 15.85 -19.81 14.10
CA ASP A 54 15.58 -20.27 15.48
C ASP A 54 14.67 -19.31 16.27
N CYS A 55 14.63 -18.04 15.87
CA CYS A 55 13.72 -17.04 16.47
C CYS A 55 12.23 -17.30 16.14
N PHE A 56 11.93 -18.21 15.21
CA PHE A 56 10.57 -18.56 14.80
C PHE A 56 10.08 -19.90 15.34
N ASN A 57 10.55 -20.33 16.52
CA ASN A 57 10.24 -21.64 17.11
C ASN A 57 10.68 -22.84 16.23
N GLY A 58 11.83 -22.72 15.60
CA GLY A 58 12.42 -23.71 14.71
C GLY A 58 11.90 -23.64 13.27
N ALA A 59 12.51 -24.42 12.39
CA ALA A 59 12.23 -24.43 10.94
C ALA A 59 10.76 -24.74 10.58
N LEU A 60 9.98 -25.19 11.53
CA LEU A 60 8.56 -25.55 11.36
C LEU A 60 7.60 -24.43 11.78
N GLY A 61 8.09 -23.34 12.38
CA GLY A 61 7.29 -22.14 12.67
C GLY A 61 7.02 -21.32 11.41
N HIS A 62 6.51 -21.97 10.36
CA HIS A 62 6.46 -21.44 8.99
C HIS A 62 5.74 -20.11 8.80
N GLY A 63 4.84 -19.71 9.70
CA GLY A 63 4.04 -18.50 9.51
C GLY A 63 4.86 -17.20 9.45
N GLY A 64 5.85 -17.03 10.34
CA GLY A 64 6.71 -15.86 10.39
C GLY A 64 7.80 -15.88 9.31
N GLY A 65 8.51 -16.99 9.18
CA GLY A 65 9.64 -17.15 8.26
C GLY A 65 9.27 -16.98 6.79
N TYR A 66 8.13 -17.51 6.36
CA TYR A 66 7.66 -17.35 4.97
C TYR A 66 7.42 -15.89 4.60
N ARG A 67 6.75 -15.14 5.47
CA ARG A 67 6.46 -13.72 5.21
C ARG A 67 7.73 -12.90 5.08
N GLN A 68 8.73 -13.19 5.91
CA GLN A 68 10.02 -12.52 5.90
C GLN A 68 10.85 -12.92 4.67
N VAL A 69 11.10 -14.21 4.49
CA VAL A 69 12.05 -14.72 3.48
C VAL A 69 11.53 -14.53 2.06
N TYR A 70 10.24 -14.73 1.83
CA TYR A 70 9.68 -14.60 0.49
C TYR A 70 9.07 -13.22 0.24
N TYR A 71 8.07 -12.80 1.01
CA TYR A 71 7.28 -11.63 0.65
C TYR A 71 7.98 -10.30 0.96
N LYS A 72 8.58 -10.17 2.14
CA LYS A 72 9.33 -8.96 2.49
C LYS A 72 10.57 -8.82 1.61
N THR A 73 11.31 -9.91 1.36
CA THR A 73 12.48 -9.91 0.48
C THR A 73 12.10 -9.62 -0.97
N ALA A 74 11.01 -10.20 -1.49
CA ALA A 74 10.51 -9.88 -2.82
C ALA A 74 10.14 -8.39 -2.93
N THR A 75 9.46 -7.84 -1.91
CA THR A 75 9.17 -6.39 -1.86
C THR A 75 10.45 -5.57 -1.82
N MET A 76 11.46 -5.96 -1.05
CA MET A 76 12.78 -5.33 -1.04
C MET A 76 13.41 -5.32 -2.45
N LEU A 77 13.38 -6.44 -3.17
CA LEU A 77 13.94 -6.52 -4.52
C LEU A 77 13.22 -5.60 -5.52
N TYR A 78 11.89 -5.50 -5.46
CA TYR A 78 11.15 -4.52 -6.27
C TYR A 78 11.49 -3.07 -5.90
N ASN A 79 11.74 -2.81 -4.62
CA ASN A 79 12.21 -1.50 -4.18
C ASN A 79 13.65 -1.22 -4.61
N LEU A 80 14.52 -2.24 -4.65
CA LEU A 80 15.87 -2.10 -5.21
C LEU A 80 15.83 -1.79 -6.72
N GLN A 81 14.95 -2.47 -7.46
CA GLN A 81 14.68 -2.17 -8.87
C GLN A 81 14.16 -0.74 -9.06
N TYR A 82 13.28 -0.27 -8.17
CA TYR A 82 12.81 1.11 -8.19
C TYR A 82 13.94 2.13 -7.97
N VAL A 83 14.89 1.83 -7.07
CA VAL A 83 16.06 2.69 -6.80
C VAL A 83 17.03 2.71 -7.95
N LEU A 84 17.39 1.55 -8.51
CA LEU A 84 18.42 1.41 -9.55
C LEU A 84 17.91 1.70 -10.97
N GLY A 85 16.62 1.52 -11.20
CA GLY A 85 16.04 1.42 -12.54
C GLY A 85 16.15 0.00 -13.11
N ASP A 86 15.34 -0.28 -14.14
CA ASP A 86 15.14 -1.63 -14.64
C ASP A 86 16.43 -2.24 -15.24
N GLU A 87 17.14 -1.50 -16.09
CA GLU A 87 18.34 -1.99 -16.78
C GLU A 87 19.45 -2.35 -15.77
N LEU A 88 19.83 -1.39 -14.92
CA LEU A 88 20.93 -1.58 -13.97
C LEU A 88 20.62 -2.67 -12.94
N PHE A 89 19.36 -2.74 -12.47
CA PHE A 89 18.91 -3.79 -11.56
C PHE A 89 19.02 -5.18 -12.20
N LEU A 90 18.50 -5.36 -13.42
CA LEU A 90 18.52 -6.67 -14.08
C LEU A 90 19.95 -7.14 -14.38
N ASP A 91 20.82 -6.24 -14.77
CA ASP A 91 22.22 -6.59 -15.04
C ASP A 91 22.98 -6.92 -13.74
N ALA A 92 22.70 -6.19 -12.65
CA ALA A 92 23.27 -6.52 -11.33
C ALA A 92 22.78 -7.89 -10.83
N MET A 93 21.51 -8.23 -11.04
CA MET A 93 20.96 -9.55 -10.69
C MET A 93 21.57 -10.67 -11.52
N LYS A 94 21.82 -10.46 -12.83
CA LYS A 94 22.54 -11.43 -13.67
C LYS A 94 23.97 -11.62 -13.16
N TYR A 95 24.68 -10.54 -12.86
CA TYR A 95 26.02 -10.60 -12.29
C TYR A 95 26.06 -11.39 -10.96
N TYR A 96 25.14 -11.11 -10.05
CA TYR A 96 25.00 -11.87 -8.80
C TYR A 96 24.76 -13.35 -9.07
N PHE A 97 23.82 -13.70 -9.96
CA PHE A 97 23.51 -15.08 -10.32
C PHE A 97 24.75 -15.79 -10.90
N GLU A 98 25.46 -15.19 -11.85
CA GLU A 98 26.64 -15.80 -12.47
C GLU A 98 27.79 -16.00 -11.46
N THR A 99 27.91 -15.10 -10.50
CA THR A 99 28.95 -15.20 -9.46
C THR A 99 28.65 -16.31 -8.45
N TRP A 100 27.39 -16.52 -8.10
CA TRP A 100 27.00 -17.34 -6.95
C TRP A 100 26.16 -18.58 -7.28
N LYS A 101 25.86 -18.86 -8.56
CA LYS A 101 24.93 -19.92 -9.01
C LYS A 101 25.20 -21.34 -8.50
N ILE A 102 26.41 -21.64 -8.00
CA ILE A 102 26.77 -22.96 -7.49
C ILE A 102 27.18 -22.90 -6.01
N ALA A 103 27.07 -21.74 -5.38
CA ALA A 103 27.47 -21.51 -4.00
C ALA A 103 26.26 -21.22 -3.10
N HIS A 104 26.49 -21.09 -1.80
CA HIS A 104 25.49 -20.73 -0.80
C HIS A 104 25.81 -19.35 -0.24
N PRO A 105 25.41 -18.26 -0.92
CA PRO A 105 25.72 -16.90 -0.51
C PRO A 105 24.95 -16.50 0.75
N TYR A 106 25.56 -15.67 1.57
CA TYR A 106 24.94 -14.97 2.69
C TYR A 106 24.37 -13.62 2.23
N ASN A 107 23.68 -12.93 3.12
CA ASN A 107 23.09 -11.62 2.85
C ASN A 107 24.17 -10.59 2.44
N GLU A 108 25.34 -10.65 3.07
CA GLU A 108 26.48 -9.80 2.78
C GLU A 108 27.03 -10.03 1.37
N ASP A 109 27.04 -11.26 0.90
CA ASP A 109 27.51 -11.60 -0.45
C ASP A 109 26.58 -11.02 -1.52
N PHE A 110 25.27 -11.08 -1.28
CA PHE A 110 24.29 -10.42 -2.15
C PHE A 110 24.50 -8.90 -2.17
N ARG A 111 24.54 -8.26 -0.99
CA ARG A 111 24.79 -6.83 -0.83
C ARG A 111 26.07 -6.41 -1.56
N ASN A 112 27.18 -7.10 -1.29
CA ASN A 112 28.48 -6.78 -1.87
C ASN A 112 28.49 -6.97 -3.40
N ALA A 113 27.89 -8.03 -3.92
CA ALA A 113 27.81 -8.25 -5.36
C ALA A 113 27.03 -7.14 -6.09
N ILE A 114 25.89 -6.73 -5.52
CA ILE A 114 25.09 -5.63 -6.10
C ILE A 114 25.86 -4.30 -6.06
N ILE A 115 26.46 -3.96 -4.92
CA ILE A 115 27.29 -2.73 -4.78
C ILE A 115 28.51 -2.77 -5.71
N GLN A 116 29.19 -3.92 -5.78
CA GLN A 116 30.37 -4.09 -6.63
C GLN A 116 30.04 -3.92 -8.11
N TYR A 117 28.92 -4.47 -8.57
CA TYR A 117 28.51 -4.36 -9.97
C TYR A 117 28.04 -2.94 -10.32
N THR A 118 27.12 -2.41 -9.51
CA THR A 118 26.47 -1.12 -9.81
C THR A 118 27.37 0.10 -9.55
N LYS A 119 28.41 -0.06 -8.71
CA LYS A 119 29.25 1.04 -8.18
C LYS A 119 28.44 2.11 -7.45
N VAL A 120 27.25 1.77 -6.96
CA VAL A 120 26.36 2.64 -6.19
C VAL A 120 26.50 2.30 -4.72
N ASP A 121 26.62 3.31 -3.86
CA ASP A 121 26.51 3.10 -2.41
C ASP A 121 25.07 2.80 -2.04
N LEU A 122 24.78 1.52 -1.81
CA LEU A 122 23.48 0.98 -1.39
C LEU A 122 23.46 0.57 0.08
N ASN A 123 24.49 0.91 0.87
CA ASN A 123 24.54 0.55 2.28
C ASN A 123 23.30 1.05 3.02
N TRP A 124 22.90 2.31 2.80
CA TRP A 124 21.70 2.91 3.36
C TRP A 124 20.43 2.12 3.04
N PHE A 125 20.35 1.48 1.85
CA PHE A 125 19.21 0.69 1.42
C PHE A 125 19.18 -0.64 2.16
N PHE A 126 20.26 -1.39 2.12
CA PHE A 126 20.36 -2.71 2.74
C PHE A 126 20.25 -2.66 4.27
N ASP A 127 20.87 -1.69 4.94
CA ASP A 127 20.74 -1.50 6.39
C ASP A 127 19.29 -1.26 6.82
N GLN A 128 18.49 -0.56 6.01
CA GLN A 128 17.07 -0.33 6.30
C GLN A 128 16.24 -1.58 6.08
N TRP A 129 16.47 -2.33 5.01
CA TRP A 129 15.66 -3.49 4.66
C TRP A 129 16.07 -4.77 5.37
N LEU A 130 17.38 -5.05 5.46
CA LEU A 130 17.89 -6.31 6.03
C LEU A 130 17.97 -6.28 7.55
N ASP A 131 18.40 -5.14 8.14
CA ASP A 131 18.83 -5.06 9.54
C ASP A 131 17.90 -4.19 10.40
N SER A 132 16.73 -3.81 9.89
CA SER A 132 15.78 -3.01 10.66
C SER A 132 14.33 -3.36 10.39
N ASP A 133 13.46 -2.92 11.31
CA ASP A 133 11.99 -2.96 11.20
C ASP A 133 11.40 -1.70 10.56
N LYS A 134 12.24 -0.88 9.92
CA LYS A 134 11.80 0.36 9.27
C LYS A 134 10.84 0.05 8.13
N ARG A 135 9.90 0.97 7.89
CA ARG A 135 8.85 0.86 6.87
C ARG A 135 8.79 2.11 6.05
N ILE A 136 8.25 1.97 4.85
CA ILE A 136 7.94 3.07 3.94
C ILE A 136 6.52 3.53 4.23
N ASP A 137 6.32 4.82 4.44
CA ASP A 137 5.01 5.48 4.49
C ASP A 137 5.23 6.96 4.15
N TYR A 138 4.81 7.34 2.96
CA TYR A 138 4.86 8.70 2.45
C TYR A 138 3.45 9.24 2.22
N SER A 139 3.33 10.54 2.19
CA SER A 139 2.08 11.19 1.79
C SER A 139 2.37 12.47 1.03
N VAL A 140 1.43 12.88 0.19
CA VAL A 140 1.51 14.12 -0.56
C VAL A 140 0.27 14.99 -0.37
N LYS A 141 0.48 16.29 -0.25
CA LYS A 141 -0.58 17.30 -0.20
C LYS A 141 -0.23 18.47 -1.10
N VAL A 142 -1.24 19.02 -1.75
CA VAL A 142 -1.11 20.26 -2.50
C VAL A 142 -1.81 21.36 -1.72
N LYS A 143 -1.09 22.45 -1.45
CA LYS A 143 -1.66 23.67 -0.84
C LYS A 143 -1.58 24.80 -1.84
N LYS A 144 -2.69 25.44 -2.10
CA LYS A 144 -2.73 26.69 -2.88
C LYS A 144 -2.38 27.85 -1.96
N ILE A 145 -1.33 28.60 -2.30
CA ILE A 145 -0.89 29.79 -1.56
C ILE A 145 -0.86 30.95 -2.55
N LYS A 146 -1.86 31.81 -2.46
CA LYS A 146 -2.10 32.87 -3.46
C LYS A 146 -2.18 32.26 -4.87
N ASP A 147 -1.27 32.61 -5.77
CA ASP A 147 -1.22 32.13 -7.15
C ASP A 147 -0.33 30.90 -7.33
N ASP A 148 0.44 30.50 -6.29
CA ASP A 148 1.37 29.39 -6.34
C ASP A 148 0.79 28.09 -5.75
N ASN A 149 1.18 26.96 -6.33
CA ASN A 149 0.90 25.64 -5.79
C ASN A 149 2.14 25.11 -5.07
N ARG A 150 2.01 24.91 -3.75
CA ARG A 150 3.03 24.26 -2.93
C ARG A 150 2.70 22.78 -2.77
N ILE A 151 3.60 21.91 -3.22
CA ILE A 151 3.51 20.47 -3.03
C ILE A 151 4.32 20.11 -1.80
N ILE A 152 3.71 19.39 -0.87
CA ILE A 152 4.30 19.01 0.41
C ILE A 152 4.29 17.49 0.47
N PHE A 153 5.49 16.89 0.48
CA PHE A 153 5.70 15.49 0.74
C PHE A 153 6.02 15.30 2.22
N LYS A 154 5.50 14.24 2.83
CA LYS A 154 5.80 13.88 4.22
C LYS A 154 6.16 12.41 4.30
N ARG A 155 7.32 12.12 4.88
CA ARG A 155 7.69 10.78 5.33
C ARG A 155 7.07 10.56 6.71
N LYS A 156 6.17 9.62 6.85
CA LYS A 156 5.46 9.30 8.08
C LYS A 156 6.14 8.19 8.86
N ALA A 157 6.69 7.20 8.14
CA ALA A 157 7.50 6.14 8.73
C ALA A 157 9.00 6.48 8.66
N ARG A 158 9.86 5.52 9.06
CA ARG A 158 11.28 5.78 9.31
C ARG A 158 12.19 5.44 8.13
N MET A 159 11.74 4.63 7.18
CA MET A 159 12.52 4.25 6.00
C MET A 159 12.56 5.38 4.98
N GLN A 160 13.75 5.73 4.52
CA GLN A 160 13.95 6.75 3.50
C GLN A 160 14.22 6.12 2.14
N MET A 161 13.48 6.60 1.13
CA MET A 161 13.62 6.19 -0.27
C MET A 161 13.69 7.43 -1.17
N PRO A 162 14.26 7.33 -2.36
CA PRO A 162 14.04 8.35 -3.39
C PRO A 162 12.57 8.34 -3.80
N ILE A 163 12.05 9.47 -4.26
CA ILE A 163 10.64 9.61 -4.60
C ILE A 163 10.49 9.99 -6.07
N ASP A 164 9.86 9.12 -6.84
CA ASP A 164 9.28 9.46 -8.12
C ASP A 164 7.85 9.95 -7.89
N PHE A 165 7.46 11.02 -8.56
CA PHE A 165 6.08 11.45 -8.51
C PHE A 165 5.63 12.04 -9.84
N ARG A 166 4.33 11.96 -10.07
CA ARG A 166 3.67 12.51 -11.26
C ARG A 166 2.70 13.61 -10.87
N ILE A 167 2.77 14.73 -11.57
CA ILE A 167 1.75 15.76 -11.54
C ILE A 167 0.82 15.56 -12.73
N ILE A 168 -0.47 15.42 -12.46
CA ILE A 168 -1.51 15.47 -13.49
C ILE A 168 -2.09 16.89 -13.46
N ALA A 169 -2.00 17.60 -14.56
CA ALA A 169 -2.50 18.94 -14.72
C ALA A 169 -4.01 18.95 -15.07
N ASN A 170 -4.66 20.10 -14.95
CA ASN A 170 -6.08 20.24 -15.26
C ASN A 170 -6.40 20.01 -16.75
N ASP A 171 -5.42 20.24 -17.64
CA ASP A 171 -5.49 19.94 -19.07
C ASP A 171 -5.16 18.48 -19.41
N SER A 172 -5.06 17.62 -18.38
CA SER A 172 -4.72 16.18 -18.45
C SER A 172 -3.29 15.87 -18.91
N LYS A 173 -2.41 16.84 -19.05
CA LYS A 173 -0.98 16.58 -19.23
C LYS A 173 -0.35 16.04 -17.97
N SER A 174 0.68 15.21 -18.14
CA SER A 174 1.43 14.61 -17.04
C SER A 174 2.87 15.08 -17.05
N TYR A 175 3.42 15.33 -15.86
CA TYR A 175 4.80 15.76 -15.65
C TYR A 175 5.43 14.86 -14.60
N ASP A 176 6.53 14.21 -14.95
CA ASP A 176 7.22 13.29 -14.05
C ASP A 176 8.44 13.95 -13.41
N TYR A 177 8.62 13.69 -12.13
CA TYR A 177 9.68 14.26 -11.31
C TYR A 177 10.34 13.18 -10.47
N HIS A 178 11.63 13.42 -10.15
CA HIS A 178 12.42 12.57 -9.28
C HIS A 178 13.05 13.40 -8.16
N ILE A 179 12.88 12.97 -6.91
CA ILE A 179 13.53 13.53 -5.72
C ILE A 179 14.57 12.51 -5.23
N PRO A 180 15.86 12.72 -5.44
CA PRO A 180 16.90 11.83 -4.93
C PRO A 180 16.98 11.88 -3.39
N ASN A 181 17.37 10.76 -2.77
CA ASN A 181 17.71 10.72 -1.35
C ASN A 181 19.24 10.65 -1.07
N ASN A 182 20.02 10.32 -2.09
CA ASN A 182 21.49 10.22 -2.03
C ASN A 182 22.14 10.81 -3.30
N TRP A 183 23.40 10.50 -3.57
CA TRP A 183 24.12 11.01 -4.74
C TRP A 183 23.82 10.23 -6.02
N PHE A 184 23.33 9.01 -5.92
CA PHE A 184 22.97 8.23 -7.08
C PHE A 184 21.62 8.68 -7.65
N ILE A 185 21.58 8.86 -8.94
CA ILE A 185 20.36 9.16 -9.69
C ILE A 185 20.23 8.11 -10.79
N LYS A 186 19.15 7.33 -10.74
CA LYS A 186 18.86 6.35 -11.79
C LYS A 186 18.62 7.01 -13.13
N LYS A 187 18.87 6.28 -14.22
CA LYS A 187 18.49 6.72 -15.58
C LYS A 187 16.98 6.98 -15.64
N THR A 188 16.58 8.21 -15.92
CA THR A 188 15.17 8.62 -15.93
C THR A 188 14.97 9.84 -16.83
N ASP A 189 13.80 9.95 -17.46
CA ASP A 189 13.36 11.13 -18.19
C ASP A 189 12.62 12.14 -17.28
N ALA A 190 12.41 11.79 -16.01
CA ALA A 190 11.78 12.65 -15.03
C ALA A 190 12.66 13.85 -14.71
N LYS A 191 12.04 15.03 -14.48
CA LYS A 191 12.75 16.22 -14.01
C LYS A 191 13.28 16.00 -12.61
N ILE A 192 14.60 16.13 -12.44
CA ILE A 192 15.28 15.92 -11.16
C ILE A 192 15.14 17.17 -10.30
N LEU A 193 14.71 16.99 -9.07
CA LEU A 193 14.59 18.02 -8.05
C LEU A 193 15.76 17.95 -7.06
N PRO A 194 15.94 19.00 -6.23
CA PRO A 194 16.92 18.98 -5.16
C PRO A 194 16.76 17.78 -4.25
N LYS A 195 17.88 17.20 -3.79
CA LYS A 195 17.92 16.03 -2.96
C LYS A 195 17.18 16.24 -1.63
N TRP A 196 16.38 15.27 -1.23
CA TRP A 196 15.73 15.27 0.08
C TRP A 196 16.70 14.76 1.16
N HIS A 197 17.35 15.70 1.83
CA HIS A 197 18.19 15.41 2.98
C HIS A 197 17.32 15.09 4.20
N GLY A 198 17.31 13.87 4.62
CA GLY A 198 16.57 13.44 5.80
C GLY A 198 17.05 12.07 6.26
N TRP A 199 16.82 11.75 7.52
CA TRP A 199 17.20 10.49 8.11
C TRP A 199 16.27 10.18 9.29
N ASP A 200 15.69 9.00 9.32
CA ASP A 200 14.76 8.56 10.37
C ASP A 200 13.65 9.62 10.62
N LYS A 201 13.65 10.28 11.77
CA LYS A 201 12.70 11.36 12.10
C LYS A 201 13.18 12.76 11.69
N LEU A 202 14.43 12.89 11.26
CA LEU A 202 15.01 14.16 10.84
C LEU A 202 14.50 14.56 9.45
N ASN A 203 14.11 15.83 9.28
CA ASN A 203 13.57 16.40 8.05
C ASN A 203 12.48 15.52 7.40
N PRO A 204 11.37 15.24 8.08
CA PRO A 204 10.33 14.36 7.57
C PRO A 204 9.46 15.02 6.49
N LYS A 205 9.74 16.26 6.09
CA LYS A 205 8.99 16.99 5.08
C LYS A 205 9.91 17.49 3.97
N TYR A 206 9.37 17.48 2.76
CA TYR A 206 9.96 18.11 1.59
C TYR A 206 8.91 18.98 0.94
N GLU A 207 9.25 20.23 0.69
CA GLU A 207 8.33 21.21 0.11
C GLU A 207 8.92 21.74 -1.19
N VAL A 208 8.11 21.81 -2.22
CA VAL A 208 8.51 22.35 -3.51
C VAL A 208 7.37 23.14 -4.14
N ASN A 209 7.71 24.27 -4.76
CA ASN A 209 6.79 25.03 -5.59
C ASN A 209 7.05 24.65 -7.04
N ILE A 210 6.02 24.18 -7.73
CA ILE A 210 6.09 23.83 -9.14
C ILE A 210 4.96 24.56 -9.84
N ASP A 211 5.34 25.45 -10.76
CA ASP A 211 4.38 26.14 -11.57
C ASP A 211 3.90 25.27 -12.72
N ILE A 212 2.59 25.06 -12.78
CA ILE A 212 1.88 24.36 -13.86
C ILE A 212 0.83 25.32 -14.39
N PRO A 213 1.00 25.88 -15.59
CA PRO A 213 0.12 26.94 -16.11
C PRO A 213 -1.37 26.60 -16.11
N SER A 214 -1.73 25.35 -16.39
CA SER A 214 -3.11 24.86 -16.34
C SER A 214 -3.60 24.51 -14.93
N GLY A 215 -2.74 24.64 -13.90
CA GLY A 215 -3.01 24.21 -12.51
C GLY A 215 -2.85 22.71 -12.28
N ILE A 216 -2.79 22.34 -11.02
CA ILE A 216 -2.57 20.95 -10.57
C ILE A 216 -3.91 20.28 -10.28
N LYS A 217 -4.22 19.21 -11.00
CA LYS A 217 -5.39 18.35 -10.76
C LYS A 217 -5.12 17.31 -9.70
N GLU A 218 -3.93 16.68 -9.74
CA GLU A 218 -3.54 15.61 -8.83
C GLU A 218 -2.01 15.46 -8.82
N VAL A 219 -1.45 15.08 -7.66
CA VAL A 219 -0.06 14.65 -7.50
C VAL A 219 -0.05 13.24 -6.98
N ILE A 220 0.74 12.35 -7.58
CA ILE A 220 0.79 10.91 -7.24
C ILE A 220 2.25 10.54 -6.97
N ILE A 221 2.54 10.06 -5.77
CA ILE A 221 3.82 9.43 -5.41
C ILE A 221 3.85 8.03 -6.06
N ASP A 222 5.01 7.67 -6.58
CA ASP A 222 5.26 6.36 -7.20
C ASP A 222 4.14 5.92 -8.16
N PRO A 223 4.03 6.54 -9.34
CA PRO A 223 3.02 6.16 -10.33
C PRO A 223 3.21 4.73 -10.85
N THR A 224 4.35 4.09 -10.56
CA THR A 224 4.65 2.70 -10.94
C THR A 224 4.17 1.68 -9.92
N THR A 225 3.77 2.13 -8.72
CA THR A 225 3.33 1.28 -7.59
C THR A 225 4.34 0.20 -7.19
N ARG A 226 5.64 0.55 -7.20
CA ARG A 226 6.75 -0.35 -6.81
C ARG A 226 7.22 -0.14 -5.38
N LEU A 227 7.02 1.06 -4.80
CA LEU A 227 7.30 1.31 -3.40
C LEU A 227 6.38 0.46 -2.52
N GLY A 228 6.97 -0.28 -1.59
CA GLY A 228 6.24 -1.02 -0.58
C GLY A 228 5.69 -0.10 0.52
N ASP A 229 4.96 0.94 0.13
CA ASP A 229 4.37 1.91 1.05
C ASP A 229 3.24 1.27 1.86
N THR A 230 3.31 1.41 3.18
CA THR A 230 2.35 0.76 4.09
C THR A 230 0.99 1.44 4.14
N TYR A 231 0.86 2.67 3.59
CA TYR A 231 -0.42 3.37 3.51
C TYR A 231 -0.62 4.13 2.19
N MET A 232 -0.80 3.39 1.11
CA MET A 232 -0.96 3.92 -0.25
C MET A 232 -2.11 4.92 -0.50
N PRO A 233 -3.24 4.92 0.25
CA PRO A 233 -4.35 5.82 -0.04
C PRO A 233 -3.99 7.31 -0.05
N ASP A 234 -2.98 7.75 0.68
CA ASP A 234 -2.54 9.15 0.72
C ASP A 234 -1.21 9.43 -0.02
N ASN A 235 -0.73 8.45 -0.81
CA ASN A 235 0.30 8.67 -1.83
C ASN A 235 -0.21 9.48 -3.02
N SER A 236 -1.48 9.87 -2.99
CA SER A 236 -2.05 10.84 -3.91
C SER A 236 -2.59 12.04 -3.14
N SER A 237 -2.46 13.24 -3.74
CA SER A 237 -3.11 14.46 -3.22
C SER A 237 -4.64 14.37 -3.20
N LYS A 238 -5.21 13.40 -3.95
CA LYS A 238 -6.60 12.95 -3.86
C LYS A 238 -6.61 11.60 -3.19
N PHE A 239 -7.12 11.55 -1.97
CA PHE A 239 -7.21 10.32 -1.20
C PHE A 239 -7.85 9.19 -2.01
N LYS A 240 -7.12 8.10 -2.21
CA LYS A 240 -7.55 6.95 -3.01
C LYS A 240 -8.52 6.08 -2.23
N LYS A 241 -9.75 5.95 -2.74
CA LYS A 241 -10.80 5.12 -2.14
C LYS A 241 -11.67 4.47 -3.19
N THR A 242 -12.18 3.29 -2.86
CA THR A 242 -13.14 2.54 -3.68
C THR A 242 -14.46 2.36 -2.94
N TYR A 243 -15.54 2.25 -3.69
CA TYR A 243 -16.87 1.98 -3.15
C TYR A 243 -17.40 0.67 -3.72
N GLU A 244 -17.82 -0.23 -2.84
CA GLU A 244 -18.24 -1.58 -3.22
C GLU A 244 -19.48 -2.03 -2.46
N TYR A 245 -20.27 -2.90 -3.10
CA TYR A 245 -21.36 -3.57 -2.42
C TYR A 245 -20.83 -4.60 -1.42
N ASP A 246 -21.27 -4.54 -0.15
CA ASP A 246 -20.88 -5.50 0.89
C ASP A 246 -21.65 -6.82 0.72
N HIS A 247 -21.05 -7.76 0.01
CA HIS A 247 -21.61 -9.10 -0.23
C HIS A 247 -21.23 -10.13 0.86
N ASN A 248 -20.59 -9.68 1.95
CA ASN A 248 -20.11 -10.52 3.08
C ASN A 248 -19.16 -11.68 2.69
N LEU A 249 -18.57 -11.66 1.50
CA LEU A 249 -17.54 -12.61 1.13
C LEU A 249 -16.16 -12.03 1.42
N TYR A 250 -15.26 -12.88 1.90
CA TYR A 250 -13.86 -12.50 2.00
C TYR A 250 -13.29 -12.31 0.59
N GLN A 251 -12.59 -11.22 0.40
CA GLN A 251 -11.77 -10.93 -0.78
C GLN A 251 -10.42 -10.42 -0.32
N THR A 252 -9.39 -10.68 -1.11
CA THR A 252 -8.08 -10.08 -0.92
C THR A 252 -8.23 -8.57 -0.99
N PRO A 253 -7.82 -7.83 0.06
CA PRO A 253 -7.96 -6.38 0.07
C PRO A 253 -7.06 -5.73 -0.98
N ASP A 254 -7.50 -4.62 -1.53
CA ASP A 254 -6.68 -3.80 -2.41
C ASP A 254 -5.78 -2.87 -1.57
N TRP A 255 -4.50 -3.16 -1.51
CA TRP A 255 -3.52 -2.38 -0.76
C TRP A 255 -3.28 -0.95 -1.31
N ARG A 256 -3.80 -0.64 -2.50
CA ARG A 256 -3.69 0.70 -3.11
C ARG A 256 -4.79 1.65 -2.69
N ASN A 257 -5.90 1.13 -2.19
CA ASN A 257 -7.10 1.92 -1.94
C ASN A 257 -7.67 1.70 -0.53
N TYR A 258 -8.29 2.73 -0.01
CA TYR A 258 -9.17 2.62 1.14
C TYR A 258 -10.52 2.09 0.68
N GLU A 259 -10.97 0.94 1.18
CA GLU A 259 -12.21 0.30 0.74
C GLU A 259 -13.40 0.77 1.58
N ILE A 260 -14.46 1.21 0.90
CA ILE A 260 -15.74 1.58 1.51
C ILE A 260 -16.80 0.63 0.97
N LYS A 261 -17.36 -0.20 1.86
CA LYS A 261 -18.37 -1.21 1.53
C LYS A 261 -19.72 -0.75 2.04
N TYR A 262 -20.72 -0.83 1.17
CA TYR A 262 -22.07 -0.40 1.49
C TYR A 262 -23.10 -1.48 1.15
N ARG A 263 -24.21 -1.53 1.92
CA ARG A 263 -25.37 -2.37 1.61
C ARG A 263 -26.63 -1.85 2.28
N PRO A 264 -27.82 -2.16 1.72
CA PRO A 264 -29.07 -2.07 2.44
C PRO A 264 -29.03 -2.98 3.67
N ASN A 265 -29.67 -2.57 4.74
CA ASN A 265 -29.76 -3.34 5.97
C ASN A 265 -31.20 -3.35 6.46
N ILE A 266 -31.76 -4.54 6.61
CA ILE A 266 -33.10 -4.73 7.13
C ILE A 266 -32.97 -5.46 8.46
N TRP A 267 -33.61 -4.94 9.47
CA TRP A 267 -33.62 -5.48 10.82
C TRP A 267 -35.02 -5.41 11.40
N TRP A 268 -35.30 -6.19 12.39
CA TRP A 268 -36.57 -6.15 13.13
C TRP A 268 -36.30 -6.34 14.62
N ASN A 269 -37.06 -5.66 15.44
CA ASN A 269 -37.22 -5.94 16.87
C ASN A 269 -38.65 -5.63 17.33
N SER A 270 -39.01 -6.13 18.51
CA SER A 270 -40.39 -6.00 19.05
C SER A 270 -40.78 -4.58 19.36
N TYR A 271 -39.85 -3.70 19.69
CA TYR A 271 -40.10 -2.32 20.10
C TYR A 271 -40.31 -1.37 18.91
N ASP A 272 -39.43 -1.42 17.95
CA ASP A 272 -39.42 -0.49 16.80
C ASP A 272 -40.07 -1.06 15.56
N GLY A 273 -40.44 -2.35 15.59
CA GLY A 273 -40.91 -3.08 14.43
C GLY A 273 -39.86 -3.31 13.35
N LEU A 274 -40.27 -3.28 12.09
CA LEU A 274 -39.37 -3.41 10.95
C LEU A 274 -38.52 -2.14 10.81
N LYS A 275 -37.19 -2.34 10.68
CA LYS A 275 -36.21 -1.28 10.47
C LYS A 275 -35.63 -1.39 9.07
N LEU A 276 -35.76 -0.32 8.31
CA LEU A 276 -35.15 -0.19 6.98
C LEU A 276 -33.89 0.68 7.11
N GLY A 277 -32.75 0.14 6.73
CA GLY A 277 -31.50 0.79 7.00
C GLY A 277 -30.46 0.68 5.90
N PHE A 278 -29.35 1.29 6.20
CA PHE A 278 -28.15 1.32 5.37
C PHE A 278 -26.92 1.06 6.24
N SER A 279 -26.01 0.24 5.74
CA SER A 279 -24.73 -0.07 6.37
C SER A 279 -23.59 0.45 5.52
N LEU A 280 -22.67 1.15 6.14
CA LEU A 280 -21.44 1.65 5.55
C LEU A 280 -20.26 1.19 6.41
N LYS A 281 -19.33 0.46 5.81
CA LYS A 281 -18.08 0.01 6.45
C LYS A 281 -16.90 0.53 5.67
N GLY A 282 -15.87 0.97 6.35
CA GLY A 282 -14.62 1.35 5.68
C GLY A 282 -13.42 0.77 6.39
N GLY A 283 -12.36 0.57 5.64
CA GLY A 283 -11.10 0.07 6.16
C GLY A 283 -10.00 0.06 5.10
N TYR A 284 -8.78 0.06 5.59
CA TYR A 284 -7.60 -0.24 4.80
C TYR A 284 -7.09 -1.63 5.18
N LEU A 285 -6.88 -2.50 4.21
CA LEU A 285 -6.45 -3.89 4.39
C LEU A 285 -7.33 -4.70 5.39
N ASN A 286 -8.60 -4.35 5.52
CA ASN A 286 -9.57 -4.97 6.43
C ASN A 286 -9.25 -4.88 7.94
N HIS A 287 -8.19 -4.20 8.37
CA HIS A 287 -7.81 -4.09 9.78
C HIS A 287 -7.31 -2.71 10.21
N HIS A 288 -7.04 -1.79 9.29
CA HIS A 288 -6.49 -0.47 9.59
C HIS A 288 -7.49 0.64 9.30
N HIS A 289 -7.58 1.64 10.17
CA HIS A 289 -8.53 2.76 10.06
C HIS A 289 -9.98 2.32 9.81
N LEU A 290 -10.46 1.38 10.62
CA LEU A 290 -11.79 0.82 10.47
C LEU A 290 -12.87 1.79 10.95
N PHE A 291 -13.96 1.84 10.20
CA PHE A 291 -15.23 2.36 10.70
C PHE A 291 -16.40 1.46 10.27
N ASN A 292 -17.48 1.48 11.04
CA ASN A 292 -18.70 0.76 10.74
C ASN A 292 -19.90 1.62 11.18
N LEU A 293 -20.65 2.13 10.23
CA LEU A 293 -21.82 2.96 10.46
C LEU A 293 -23.05 2.21 9.97
N LYS A 294 -24.07 2.12 10.81
CA LYS A 294 -25.38 1.60 10.46
C LYS A 294 -26.44 2.59 10.87
N LEU A 295 -27.36 2.87 9.95
CA LEU A 295 -28.48 3.77 10.16
C LEU A 295 -29.77 3.03 9.80
N TRP A 296 -30.81 3.21 10.60
CA TRP A 296 -32.14 2.64 10.33
C TRP A 296 -33.24 3.67 10.55
N LEU A 297 -34.25 3.59 9.69
CA LEU A 297 -35.56 4.17 9.89
C LEU A 297 -36.43 3.10 10.55
N ASN A 298 -36.99 3.41 11.68
CA ASN A 298 -37.90 2.55 12.41
C ASN A 298 -39.33 2.78 11.88
N THR A 299 -39.99 1.73 11.45
CA THR A 299 -41.27 1.89 10.72
C THR A 299 -42.52 1.60 11.58
N ALA A 300 -42.31 1.10 12.80
CA ALA A 300 -43.36 0.56 13.66
C ALA A 300 -44.20 -0.59 13.00
N VAL A 301 -43.91 -0.96 11.77
CA VAL A 301 -44.55 -2.09 11.10
C VAL A 301 -44.13 -3.39 11.78
N LEU A 302 -45.06 -4.27 12.09
CA LEU A 302 -44.84 -5.52 12.86
C LEU A 302 -44.32 -5.28 14.29
N GLN A 303 -44.59 -4.14 14.89
CA GLN A 303 -44.32 -3.86 16.30
C GLN A 303 -45.18 -4.77 17.19
N ASP A 304 -44.63 -5.26 18.28
CA ASP A 304 -45.37 -6.02 19.28
C ASP A 304 -46.14 -5.06 20.20
N LYS A 305 -47.44 -4.96 20.02
CA LYS A 305 -48.31 -4.04 20.77
C LYS A 305 -48.42 -4.37 22.26
N ASN A 306 -48.01 -5.57 22.67
CA ASN A 306 -48.02 -5.96 24.09
C ASN A 306 -46.75 -5.52 24.83
N ILE A 307 -45.65 -5.26 24.10
CA ILE A 307 -44.35 -4.93 24.66
C ILE A 307 -44.04 -3.44 24.49
N SER A 308 -44.54 -2.82 23.43
CA SER A 308 -44.18 -1.45 23.07
C SER A 308 -45.39 -0.52 23.08
N ASN A 309 -45.23 0.67 23.62
CA ASN A 309 -46.20 1.74 23.43
C ASN A 309 -45.97 2.34 22.02
N PRO A 310 -46.99 2.30 21.10
CA PRO A 310 -46.86 2.82 19.74
C PRO A 310 -46.43 4.30 19.65
N GLU A 311 -46.63 5.06 20.72
CA GLU A 311 -46.31 6.49 20.75
C GLU A 311 -44.88 6.81 21.17
N ASN A 312 -44.13 5.82 21.64
CA ASN A 312 -42.78 6.01 22.25
C ASN A 312 -41.69 5.21 21.54
N TYR A 313 -41.66 5.19 20.22
CA TYR A 313 -40.54 4.62 19.51
C TYR A 313 -39.70 5.70 18.81
N ASP A 314 -38.41 5.50 18.78
CA ASP A 314 -37.50 6.40 18.05
C ASP A 314 -37.66 6.23 16.55
N LEU A 315 -37.86 7.34 15.82
CA LEU A 315 -37.99 7.30 14.36
C LEU A 315 -36.76 6.76 13.66
N TYR A 316 -35.59 6.94 14.24
CA TYR A 316 -34.31 6.42 13.70
C TYR A 316 -33.40 5.89 14.79
N SER A 317 -32.60 4.93 14.41
CA SER A 317 -31.56 4.38 15.26
C SER A 317 -30.25 4.23 14.48
N TYR A 318 -29.12 4.25 15.20
CA TYR A 318 -27.79 4.14 14.63
C TYR A 318 -26.88 3.25 15.49
N ARG A 319 -25.81 2.77 14.88
CA ARG A 319 -24.75 2.01 15.54
C ARG A 319 -23.42 2.28 14.86
#